data_e15f6b993d4fbb6163de4476cb323b99
#
_entry.id   e15f6b993d4fbb6163de4476cb323b99
#
_cell.length_a   1.000
_cell.length_b   1.000
_cell.length_c   1.000
_cell.angle_alpha   90.00
_cell.angle_beta   90.00
_cell.angle_gamma   90.00
#
_symmetry.space_group_name_H-M   'P 1'
#
loop_
_entity.id
_entity.type
_entity.pdbx_description
1 polymer ?
#
loop_
_entity_poly.entity_id
_entity_poly.type
_entity_poly.pdbx_seq_one_letter_code
_entity_poly.pdbx_strand_id
1 'polypeptide(L)'
;MEMIEGILSRYSTRKFDSTQKATPAQIEQILKCACQAPSAMNKQPWAFVVVDDPDVLQAIQNTHPYAGFLKDAGTAIIVVGDSKNCWEEYWRVDPLLAGQNILLAVHQLG
;
A
#
# COMPACT_ATOMS: atom_id res chain seq x y z
N MET A 1 5.58 17.97 5.79
CA MET A 1 4.15 18.04 5.41
C MET A 1 3.30 17.80 6.65
N GLU A 2 2.38 18.69 6.91
CA GLU A 2 1.42 18.51 7.98
C GLU A 2 0.40 17.44 7.64
N MET A 3 -0.12 16.75 8.64
CA MET A 3 -1.06 15.64 8.42
C MET A 3 -2.31 16.08 7.66
N ILE A 4 -2.93 17.20 8.06
CA ILE A 4 -4.14 17.70 7.39
C ILE A 4 -3.82 18.05 5.94
N GLU A 5 -2.72 18.75 5.70
CA GLU A 5 -2.26 19.06 4.36
C GLU A 5 -2.06 17.81 3.53
N GLY A 6 -1.43 16.77 4.11
CA GLY A 6 -1.22 15.50 3.44
C GLY A 6 -2.53 14.82 3.04
N ILE A 7 -3.51 14.81 3.94
CA ILE A 7 -4.83 14.23 3.66
C ILE A 7 -5.53 14.99 2.53
N LEU A 8 -5.49 16.32 2.58
CA LEU A 8 -6.20 17.16 1.61
C LEU A 8 -5.52 17.19 0.23
N SER A 9 -4.21 16.97 0.17
CA SER A 9 -3.44 17.05 -1.08
C SER A 9 -3.16 15.71 -1.74
N ARG A 10 -3.41 14.59 -1.05
CA ARG A 10 -3.17 13.26 -1.62
C ARG A 10 -3.99 13.07 -2.92
N TYR A 11 -3.36 12.51 -3.91
CA TYR A 11 -4.01 12.11 -5.16
C TYR A 11 -3.45 10.77 -5.63
N SER A 12 -4.16 10.11 -6.55
CA SER A 12 -3.71 8.85 -7.12
C SER A 12 -2.77 9.12 -8.28
N THR A 13 -1.51 8.74 -8.10
CA THR A 13 -0.49 8.85 -9.13
C THR A 13 -0.61 7.69 -10.11
N ARG A 14 -0.59 7.97 -11.40
CA ARG A 14 -0.69 6.95 -12.45
C ARG A 14 0.45 7.02 -13.46
N LYS A 15 1.39 7.93 -13.25
CA LYS A 15 2.59 8.07 -14.08
C LYS A 15 3.79 8.11 -13.15
N PHE A 16 4.71 7.19 -13.33
CA PHE A 16 5.88 7.02 -12.49
C PHE A 16 7.17 7.20 -13.27
N ASP A 17 8.20 7.66 -12.57
CA ASP A 17 9.56 7.73 -13.10
C ASP A 17 10.22 6.37 -12.91
N SER A 18 10.43 5.64 -14.02
CA SER A 18 11.02 4.30 -14.00
C SER A 18 12.48 4.25 -13.54
N THR A 19 13.14 5.42 -13.43
CA THR A 19 14.51 5.51 -12.93
C THR A 19 14.58 5.59 -11.40
N GLN A 20 13.44 5.74 -10.72
CA GLN A 20 13.35 5.86 -9.28
C GLN A 20 12.45 4.78 -8.72
N LYS A 21 12.84 4.24 -7.58
CA LYS A 21 12.00 3.29 -6.87
C LYS A 21 12.19 3.47 -5.36
N ALA A 22 11.19 3.06 -4.59
CA ALA A 22 11.24 3.17 -3.14
C ALA A 22 12.42 2.37 -2.58
N THR A 23 13.12 2.96 -1.63
CA THR A 23 14.22 2.29 -0.93
C THR A 23 13.68 1.30 0.11
N PRO A 24 14.46 0.30 0.52
CA PRO A 24 14.05 -0.60 1.62
C PRO A 24 13.67 0.15 2.91
N ALA A 25 14.38 1.23 3.24
CA ALA A 25 14.07 2.03 4.43
C ALA A 25 12.72 2.74 4.30
N GLN A 26 12.40 3.25 3.11
CA GLN A 26 11.09 3.87 2.85
C GLN A 26 9.97 2.83 2.93
N ILE A 27 10.16 1.65 2.36
CA ILE A 27 9.18 0.56 2.43
C ILE A 27 8.91 0.18 3.89
N GLU A 28 9.96 0.02 4.70
CA GLU A 28 9.81 -0.28 6.12
C GLU A 28 8.99 0.80 6.85
N GLN A 29 9.26 2.05 6.58
CA GLN A 29 8.53 3.18 7.18
C GLN A 29 7.06 3.18 6.77
N ILE A 30 6.78 2.92 5.50
CA ILE A 30 5.42 2.83 4.97
C ILE A 30 4.65 1.70 5.68
N LEU A 31 5.27 0.53 5.83
CA LEU A 31 4.63 -0.61 6.49
C LEU A 31 4.40 -0.36 7.98
N LYS A 32 5.31 0.33 8.66
CA LYS A 32 5.08 0.76 10.04
C LYS A 32 3.85 1.66 10.16
N CYS A 33 3.68 2.58 9.23
CA CYS A 33 2.48 3.44 9.20
C CYS A 33 1.21 2.61 8.94
N ALA A 34 1.28 1.65 8.04
CA ALA A 34 0.15 0.76 7.74
C ALA A 34 -0.31 0.01 9.00
N CYS A 35 0.63 -0.52 9.76
CA CYS A 35 0.34 -1.30 10.97
C CYS A 35 -0.23 -0.46 12.12
N GLN A 36 -0.19 0.86 12.05
CA GLN A 36 -0.78 1.74 13.05
C GLN A 36 -2.27 2.00 12.82
N ALA A 37 -2.84 1.50 11.74
CA ALA A 37 -4.28 1.65 11.50
C ALA A 37 -5.10 0.97 12.60
N PRO A 38 -6.26 1.52 12.95
CA PRO A 38 -7.15 0.84 13.89
C PRO A 38 -7.77 -0.40 13.26
N SER A 39 -8.14 -1.36 14.10
CA SER A 39 -8.88 -2.54 13.66
C SER A 39 -9.87 -2.99 14.72
N ALA A 40 -10.94 -3.64 14.31
CA ALA A 40 -11.97 -4.15 15.22
C ALA A 40 -11.34 -5.14 16.19
N MET A 41 -11.52 -4.91 17.49
CA MET A 41 -10.93 -5.72 18.59
C MET A 41 -9.40 -5.82 18.50
N ASN A 42 -8.76 -4.88 17.81
CA ASN A 42 -7.30 -4.85 17.60
C ASN A 42 -6.76 -6.16 17.02
N LYS A 43 -7.54 -6.80 16.16
CA LYS A 43 -7.17 -8.08 15.55
C LYS A 43 -6.10 -7.92 14.47
N GLN A 44 -6.00 -6.75 13.86
CA GLN A 44 -5.00 -6.45 12.84
C GLN A 44 -5.00 -7.50 11.71
N PRO A 45 -6.15 -7.70 11.04
CA PRO A 45 -6.33 -8.79 10.09
C PRO A 45 -5.76 -8.47 8.72
N TRP A 46 -4.49 -8.14 8.67
CA TRP A 46 -3.80 -7.79 7.44
C TRP A 46 -2.42 -8.42 7.35
N ALA A 47 -1.98 -8.57 6.12
CA ALA A 47 -0.61 -8.88 5.77
C ALA A 47 -0.25 -8.04 4.54
N PHE A 48 1.03 -7.87 4.29
CA PHE A 48 1.50 -7.06 3.17
C PHE A 48 2.53 -7.87 2.38
N VAL A 49 2.36 -7.89 1.07
CA VAL A 49 3.32 -8.51 0.17
C VAL A 49 4.00 -7.40 -0.63
N VAL A 50 5.29 -7.24 -0.45
CA VAL A 50 6.09 -6.26 -1.18
C VAL A 50 6.68 -6.94 -2.41
N VAL A 51 6.37 -6.41 -3.58
CA VAL A 51 6.82 -6.94 -4.87
C VAL A 51 7.71 -5.89 -5.53
N ASP A 52 8.95 -6.23 -5.82
CA ASP A 52 9.89 -5.35 -6.52
C ASP A 52 10.62 -6.04 -7.68
N ASP A 53 10.33 -7.30 -7.94
CA ASP A 53 10.86 -8.02 -9.10
C ASP A 53 10.14 -7.54 -10.37
N PRO A 54 10.87 -7.04 -11.39
CA PRO A 54 10.26 -6.51 -12.61
C PRO A 54 9.37 -7.52 -13.35
N ASP A 55 9.73 -8.80 -13.35
CA ASP A 55 8.96 -9.83 -14.04
C ASP A 55 7.65 -10.12 -13.32
N VAL A 56 7.67 -10.12 -11.98
CA VAL A 56 6.46 -10.30 -11.18
C VAL A 56 5.55 -9.08 -11.32
N LEU A 57 6.10 -7.87 -11.31
CA LEU A 57 5.33 -6.64 -11.53
C LEU A 57 4.67 -6.65 -12.90
N GLN A 58 5.38 -7.10 -13.94
CA GLN A 58 4.82 -7.22 -15.28
C GLN A 58 3.68 -8.24 -15.32
N ALA A 59 3.84 -9.37 -14.63
CA ALA A 59 2.79 -10.40 -14.56
C ALA A 59 1.53 -9.87 -13.87
N ILE A 60 1.69 -9.14 -12.76
CA ILE A 60 0.56 -8.50 -12.07
C ILE A 60 -0.11 -7.46 -12.96
N GLN A 61 0.69 -6.61 -13.63
CA GLN A 61 0.22 -5.57 -14.54
C GLN A 61 -0.66 -6.17 -15.64
N ASN A 62 -0.30 -7.34 -16.15
CA ASN A 62 -1.03 -8.03 -17.22
C ASN A 62 -2.39 -8.58 -16.78
N THR A 63 -2.64 -8.70 -15.47
CA THR A 63 -3.92 -9.23 -14.95
C THR A 63 -4.99 -8.15 -14.80
N HIS A 64 -4.63 -6.87 -14.92
CA HIS A 64 -5.57 -5.79 -14.63
C HIS A 64 -5.44 -4.65 -15.64
N PRO A 65 -6.55 -4.24 -16.32
CA PRO A 65 -6.47 -3.25 -17.39
C PRO A 65 -6.07 -1.84 -16.94
N TYR A 66 -6.16 -1.55 -15.63
CA TYR A 66 -5.84 -0.23 -15.09
C TYR A 66 -4.53 -0.20 -14.31
N ALA A 67 -3.72 -1.26 -14.38
CA ALA A 67 -2.46 -1.37 -13.67
C ALA A 67 -1.23 -1.20 -14.58
N GLY A 68 -1.37 -0.50 -15.71
CA GLY A 68 -0.33 -0.34 -16.72
C GLY A 68 0.91 0.43 -16.27
N PHE A 69 0.92 1.00 -15.08
CA PHE A 69 2.04 1.75 -14.51
C PHE A 69 2.88 0.95 -13.50
N LEU A 70 2.51 -0.29 -13.16
CA LEU A 70 3.17 -1.03 -12.07
C LEU A 70 4.66 -1.24 -12.29
N LYS A 71 5.05 -1.60 -13.51
CA LYS A 71 6.46 -1.84 -13.81
C LYS A 71 7.29 -0.57 -13.67
N ASP A 72 6.75 0.57 -14.11
CA ASP A 72 7.42 1.86 -13.97
C ASP A 72 7.49 2.32 -12.52
N ALA A 73 6.50 1.98 -11.70
CA ALA A 73 6.53 2.26 -10.27
C ALA A 73 7.67 1.55 -9.55
N GLY A 74 8.07 0.39 -10.03
CA GLY A 74 9.20 -0.38 -9.51
C GLY A 74 8.92 -1.17 -8.25
N THR A 75 7.84 -0.87 -7.53
CA THR A 75 7.44 -1.57 -6.31
C THR A 75 5.93 -1.55 -6.20
N ALA A 76 5.36 -2.65 -5.74
CA ALA A 76 3.95 -2.75 -5.39
C ALA A 76 3.82 -3.32 -3.97
N ILE A 77 2.85 -2.82 -3.24
CA ILE A 77 2.48 -3.38 -1.93
C ILE A 77 1.08 -3.95 -2.07
N ILE A 78 0.95 -5.26 -1.91
CA ILE A 78 -0.33 -5.94 -1.94
C ILE A 78 -0.85 -6.02 -0.51
N VAL A 79 -2.02 -5.45 -0.27
CA VAL A 79 -2.67 -5.48 1.04
C VAL A 79 -3.59 -6.69 1.09
N VAL A 80 -3.33 -7.58 2.04
CA VAL A 80 -4.04 -8.86 2.16
C VAL A 80 -4.88 -8.85 3.42
N GLY A 81 -6.14 -9.27 3.30
CA GLY A 81 -7.03 -9.48 4.45
C GLY A 81 -6.91 -10.90 4.99
N ASP A 82 -6.81 -11.03 6.31
CA ASP A 82 -6.73 -12.33 7.00
C ASP A 82 -8.10 -12.69 7.57
N SER A 83 -8.82 -13.58 6.88
CA SER A 83 -10.15 -14.01 7.27
C SER A 83 -10.17 -14.90 8.50
N LYS A 84 -9.03 -15.40 8.97
CA LYS A 84 -8.92 -16.29 10.14
C LYS A 84 -8.65 -15.56 11.44
N ASN A 85 -8.06 -14.35 11.37
CA ASN A 85 -7.70 -13.56 12.54
C ASN A 85 -8.35 -12.18 12.47
N CYS A 86 -9.65 -12.14 12.51
CA CYS A 86 -10.42 -10.90 12.44
C CYS A 86 -11.60 -10.95 13.40
N TRP A 87 -12.17 -9.80 13.71
CA TRP A 87 -13.45 -9.69 14.36
C TRP A 87 -14.54 -9.83 13.30
N GLU A 88 -15.40 -10.87 13.43
CA GLU A 88 -16.47 -11.14 12.46
C GLU A 88 -15.95 -11.14 11.00
N GLU A 89 -16.51 -10.28 10.15
CA GLU A 89 -16.13 -10.16 8.74
C GLU A 89 -15.22 -8.95 8.47
N TYR A 90 -14.61 -8.36 9.52
CA TYR A 90 -13.84 -7.12 9.38
C TYR A 90 -12.52 -7.27 8.62
N TRP A 91 -12.14 -8.50 8.26
CA TRP A 91 -11.05 -8.70 7.32
C TRP A 91 -11.32 -8.03 5.95
N ARG A 92 -12.57 -7.69 5.68
CA ARG A 92 -12.98 -6.96 4.46
C ARG A 92 -12.86 -5.44 4.63
N VAL A 93 -12.75 -4.96 5.86
CA VAL A 93 -12.78 -3.53 6.17
C VAL A 93 -11.44 -3.05 6.71
N ASP A 94 -10.92 -3.69 7.75
CA ASP A 94 -9.74 -3.22 8.48
C ASP A 94 -8.49 -3.08 7.60
N PRO A 95 -8.19 -3.99 6.66
CA PRO A 95 -7.05 -3.81 5.77
C PRO A 95 -7.13 -2.55 4.89
N LEU A 96 -8.33 -2.06 4.60
CA LEU A 96 -8.51 -0.82 3.83
C LEU A 96 -8.02 0.39 4.61
N LEU A 97 -8.18 0.38 5.94
CA LEU A 97 -7.65 1.45 6.79
C LEU A 97 -6.12 1.46 6.77
N ALA A 98 -5.50 0.29 6.83
CA ALA A 98 -4.06 0.15 6.66
C ALA A 98 -3.62 0.63 5.27
N GLY A 99 -4.39 0.32 4.24
CA GLY A 99 -4.16 0.79 2.88
C GLY A 99 -4.17 2.31 2.77
N GLN A 100 -5.10 2.98 3.44
CA GLN A 100 -5.13 4.45 3.45
C GLN A 100 -3.88 5.03 4.14
N ASN A 101 -3.41 4.43 5.22
CA ASN A 101 -2.17 4.84 5.86
C ASN A 101 -0.97 4.70 4.90
N ILE A 102 -0.94 3.63 4.11
CA ILE A 102 0.08 3.45 3.07
C ILE A 102 0.05 4.62 2.08
N LEU A 103 -1.13 4.96 1.56
CA LEU A 103 -1.27 6.05 0.59
C LEU A 103 -0.77 7.37 1.15
N LEU A 104 -1.10 7.68 2.40
CA LEU A 104 -0.66 8.92 3.05
C LEU A 104 0.86 8.93 3.29
N ALA A 105 1.42 7.80 3.73
CA ALA A 105 2.86 7.68 3.95
C ALA A 105 3.65 7.84 2.64
N VAL A 106 3.18 7.21 1.57
CA VAL A 106 3.78 7.33 0.25
C VAL A 106 3.74 8.78 -0.23
N HIS A 107 2.62 9.45 -0.05
CA HIS A 107 2.47 10.86 -0.42
C HIS A 107 3.45 11.76 0.34
N GLN A 108 3.61 11.53 1.64
CA GLN A 108 4.56 12.27 2.48
C GLN A 108 6.01 12.08 2.02
N LEU A 109 6.35 10.87 1.58
CA LEU A 109 7.71 10.54 1.16
C LEU A 109 8.05 11.00 -0.27
N GLY A 110 7.08 11.45 -1.02
CA GLY A 110 7.28 11.89 -2.40
C GLY A 110 7.29 10.77 -3.40
#